data_fc34a21475250e9d90161ac03297b004
#
_entry.id   fc34a21475250e9d90161ac03297b004
#
_cell.length_a   1.000
_cell.length_b   1.000
_cell.length_c   1.000
_cell.angle_alpha   90.00
_cell.angle_beta   90.00
_cell.angle_gamma   90.00
#
_symmetry.space_group_name_H-M   'P 1'
#
loop_
_entity.id
_entity.type
_entity.pdbx_description
1 polymer ?
#
loop_
_entity_poly.entity_id
_entity_poly.type
_entity_poly.pdbx_seq_one_letter_code
_entity_poly.pdbx_strand_id
1 'polypeptide(L)'
;MSTTTDLSLPPGPVVVIGAGLAGLTVALQLAAERPVIVLAKRELSESATAWAQGGIVGVLGSDDSIESHVRDTQEAGAGIVDEHTARYIAEHSAAAVQWLVDAGVSFSPDPQGPLGLHLTREGGHAVRRIAHAADATGRAIHDALLARAREHSNISIRERWMAVDLVTSRHLKREESPHCYGVYALDMDRGHVQTLAAAAVVLATGGVGKVYRYTSNPDTATGDGIAMAWRAGCRVGNMEFIQFHPTCLYHPQERSLLITEA
;
A
#
# COMPACT_ATOMS: atom_id res chain seq x y z
N MET A 1 -30.26 14.35 -13.43
CA MET A 1 -30.64 13.09 -12.77
C MET A 1 -29.39 12.26 -12.62
N SER A 2 -28.79 12.27 -11.44
CA SER A 2 -27.61 11.45 -11.14
C SER A 2 -28.10 10.01 -10.93
N THR A 3 -27.85 9.15 -11.89
CA THR A 3 -28.02 7.71 -11.70
C THR A 3 -26.89 7.24 -10.78
N THR A 4 -27.16 7.16 -9.50
CA THR A 4 -26.35 6.34 -8.58
C THR A 4 -26.40 4.91 -9.11
N THR A 5 -25.39 4.53 -9.87
CA THR A 5 -25.17 3.13 -10.21
C THR A 5 -24.95 2.40 -8.88
N ASP A 6 -25.86 1.52 -8.53
CA ASP A 6 -25.70 0.63 -7.38
C ASP A 6 -24.45 -0.23 -7.65
N LEU A 7 -23.33 0.13 -7.02
CA LEU A 7 -22.04 -0.55 -7.11
C LEU A 7 -21.96 -1.74 -6.13
N SER A 8 -23.11 -2.33 -5.76
CA SER A 8 -23.09 -3.50 -4.90
C SER A 8 -22.28 -4.62 -5.56
N LEU A 9 -21.20 -5.02 -4.90
CA LEU A 9 -20.40 -6.16 -5.35
C LEU A 9 -21.24 -7.45 -5.23
N PRO A 10 -21.04 -8.42 -6.14
CA PRO A 10 -21.70 -9.72 -6.03
C PRO A 10 -21.35 -10.40 -4.69
N PRO A 11 -22.16 -11.37 -4.24
CA PRO A 11 -21.85 -12.13 -3.04
C PRO A 11 -20.52 -12.89 -3.17
N GLY A 12 -19.77 -12.98 -2.08
CA GLY A 12 -18.50 -13.68 -2.02
C GLY A 12 -17.39 -12.86 -1.36
N PRO A 13 -16.22 -13.47 -1.13
CA PRO A 13 -15.08 -12.79 -0.52
C PRO A 13 -14.47 -11.76 -1.48
N VAL A 14 -13.79 -10.77 -0.91
CA VAL A 14 -12.80 -9.97 -1.63
C VAL A 14 -11.43 -10.60 -1.43
N VAL A 15 -10.68 -10.76 -2.52
CA VAL A 15 -9.27 -11.19 -2.45
C VAL A 15 -8.37 -9.97 -2.57
N VAL A 16 -7.52 -9.76 -1.57
CA VAL A 16 -6.52 -8.69 -1.53
C VAL A 16 -5.15 -9.31 -1.76
N ILE A 17 -4.46 -8.89 -2.81
CA ILE A 17 -3.13 -9.39 -3.15
C ILE A 17 -2.08 -8.42 -2.64
N GLY A 18 -1.40 -8.81 -1.56
CA GLY A 18 -0.40 -8.02 -0.85
C GLY A 18 -0.84 -7.67 0.57
N ALA A 19 0.02 -7.93 1.54
CA ALA A 19 -0.17 -7.69 2.97
C ALA A 19 0.64 -6.50 3.50
N GLY A 20 0.94 -5.52 2.65
CA GLY A 20 1.51 -4.23 3.04
C GLY A 20 0.44 -3.26 3.56
N LEU A 21 0.83 -2.00 3.80
CA LEU A 21 -0.07 -0.95 4.31
C LEU A 21 -1.39 -0.88 3.54
N ALA A 22 -1.34 -0.76 2.21
CA ALA A 22 -2.54 -0.64 1.38
C ALA A 22 -3.45 -1.86 1.49
N GLY A 23 -2.88 -3.08 1.45
CA GLY A 23 -3.66 -4.31 1.52
C GLY A 23 -4.32 -4.52 2.87
N LEU A 24 -3.60 -4.28 3.97
CA LEU A 24 -4.14 -4.40 5.33
C LEU A 24 -5.21 -3.34 5.61
N THR A 25 -5.00 -2.09 5.14
CA THR A 25 -6.00 -1.03 5.27
C THR A 25 -7.30 -1.40 4.58
N VAL A 26 -7.24 -1.82 3.31
CA VAL A 26 -8.42 -2.24 2.55
C VAL A 26 -9.09 -3.45 3.20
N ALA A 27 -8.31 -4.44 3.64
CA ALA A 27 -8.84 -5.63 4.30
C ALA A 27 -9.63 -5.29 5.56
N LEU A 28 -9.07 -4.43 6.43
CA LEU A 28 -9.72 -3.99 7.66
C LEU A 28 -11.01 -3.21 7.41
N GLN A 29 -11.03 -2.34 6.40
CA GLN A 29 -12.23 -1.57 6.06
C GLN A 29 -13.34 -2.45 5.48
N LEU A 30 -13.01 -3.40 4.60
CA LEU A 30 -13.99 -4.27 3.96
C LEU A 30 -14.50 -5.38 4.89
N ALA A 31 -13.73 -5.78 5.86
CA ALA A 31 -14.05 -6.90 6.74
C ALA A 31 -15.28 -6.67 7.62
N ALA A 32 -15.67 -5.41 7.84
CA ALA A 32 -16.92 -5.07 8.52
C ALA A 32 -18.17 -5.57 7.75
N GLU A 33 -18.06 -5.68 6.42
CA GLU A 33 -19.22 -5.97 5.55
C GLU A 33 -19.15 -7.36 4.90
N ARG A 34 -17.92 -7.92 4.70
CA ARG A 34 -17.75 -9.16 3.95
C ARG A 34 -16.45 -9.91 4.26
N PRO A 35 -16.37 -11.21 3.96
CA PRO A 35 -15.13 -11.96 4.11
C PRO A 35 -14.03 -11.43 3.18
N VAL A 36 -12.80 -11.35 3.70
CA VAL A 36 -11.61 -10.91 2.98
C VAL A 36 -10.53 -11.98 3.06
N ILE A 37 -9.91 -12.30 1.94
CA ILE A 37 -8.75 -13.19 1.85
C ILE A 37 -7.54 -12.33 1.45
N VAL A 38 -6.55 -12.22 2.32
CA VAL A 38 -5.30 -11.52 2.04
C VAL A 38 -4.24 -12.54 1.63
N LEU A 39 -3.60 -12.33 0.48
CA LEU A 39 -2.52 -13.18 -0.02
C LEU A 39 -1.18 -12.47 0.15
N ALA A 40 -0.21 -13.14 0.79
CA ALA A 40 1.17 -12.71 0.88
C ALA A 40 2.09 -13.78 0.27
N LYS A 41 2.93 -13.42 -0.70
CA LYS A 41 3.80 -14.38 -1.39
C LYS A 41 5.01 -14.85 -0.57
N ARG A 42 5.32 -14.15 0.52
CA ARG A 42 6.34 -14.49 1.51
C ARG A 42 5.78 -14.31 2.91
N GLU A 43 6.64 -14.41 3.90
CA GLU A 43 6.33 -14.05 5.28
C GLU A 43 5.88 -12.58 5.35
N LEU A 44 4.97 -12.27 6.26
CA LEU A 44 4.35 -10.93 6.38
C LEU A 44 5.37 -9.84 6.72
N SER A 45 6.45 -10.18 7.43
CA SER A 45 7.55 -9.26 7.74
C SER A 45 8.37 -8.83 6.52
N GLU A 46 8.27 -9.54 5.40
CA GLU A 46 9.00 -9.24 4.15
C GLU A 46 8.20 -8.30 3.23
N SER A 47 7.77 -7.16 3.74
CA SER A 47 7.08 -6.15 2.95
C SER A 47 7.85 -4.83 2.89
N ALA A 48 7.68 -4.07 1.80
CA ALA A 48 8.25 -2.73 1.70
C ALA A 48 7.76 -1.82 2.82
N THR A 49 6.51 -1.99 3.27
CA THR A 49 5.96 -1.28 4.43
C THR A 49 6.75 -1.59 5.71
N ALA A 50 6.99 -2.86 6.02
CA ALA A 50 7.73 -3.24 7.23
C ALA A 50 9.19 -2.75 7.23
N TRP A 51 9.75 -2.43 6.06
CA TRP A 51 11.12 -1.94 5.91
C TRP A 51 11.21 -0.43 5.78
N ALA A 52 10.11 0.29 5.62
CA ALA A 52 10.10 1.74 5.49
C ALA A 52 10.53 2.40 6.80
N GLN A 53 11.52 3.31 6.71
CA GLN A 53 12.07 4.06 7.84
C GLN A 53 11.38 5.41 8.03
N GLY A 54 11.09 6.10 6.93
CA GLY A 54 10.45 7.41 6.92
C GLY A 54 9.09 7.45 7.59
N GLY A 55 8.45 8.60 7.60
CA GLY A 55 7.16 8.80 8.22
C GLY A 55 5.97 8.78 7.25
N ILE A 56 4.82 9.18 7.77
CA ILE A 56 3.61 9.39 6.99
C ILE A 56 3.20 10.86 7.06
N VAL A 57 2.90 11.43 5.91
CA VAL A 57 2.53 12.84 5.78
C VAL A 57 1.08 13.07 6.22
N GLY A 58 0.85 14.15 6.96
CA GLY A 58 -0.49 14.65 7.24
C GLY A 58 -0.50 16.17 7.49
N VAL A 59 -1.50 16.86 6.97
CA VAL A 59 -1.75 18.28 7.29
C VAL A 59 -2.41 18.34 8.65
N LEU A 60 -1.61 18.41 9.71
CA LEU A 60 -2.04 18.27 11.10
C LEU A 60 -1.80 19.55 11.92
N GLY A 61 -0.71 20.26 11.66
CA GLY A 61 -0.29 21.43 12.41
C GLY A 61 -1.09 22.68 12.07
N SER A 62 -1.22 23.62 13.02
CA SER A 62 -1.85 24.92 12.80
C SER A 62 -1.00 25.86 11.93
N ASP A 63 0.26 25.55 11.75
CA ASP A 63 1.24 26.26 10.90
C ASP A 63 1.28 25.69 9.48
N ASP A 64 0.46 24.68 9.16
CA ASP A 64 0.35 24.03 7.86
C ASP A 64 -1.01 24.27 7.19
N SER A 65 -1.07 24.02 5.89
CA SER A 65 -2.31 24.09 5.11
C SER A 65 -2.30 23.09 3.95
N ILE A 66 -3.50 22.76 3.47
CA ILE A 66 -3.69 21.92 2.27
C ILE A 66 -2.97 22.55 1.08
N GLU A 67 -3.11 23.88 0.90
CA GLU A 67 -2.46 24.63 -0.18
C GLU A 67 -0.94 24.56 -0.10
N SER A 68 -0.37 24.62 1.13
CA SER A 68 1.07 24.47 1.34
C SER A 68 1.53 23.09 0.90
N HIS A 69 0.83 22.04 1.33
CA HIS A 69 1.19 20.66 0.97
C HIS A 69 1.02 20.37 -0.53
N VAL A 70 -0.04 20.88 -1.16
CA VAL A 70 -0.25 20.75 -2.62
C VAL A 70 0.88 21.43 -3.38
N ARG A 71 1.29 22.63 -2.98
CA ARG A 71 2.40 23.37 -3.61
C ARG A 71 3.72 22.62 -3.49
N ASP A 72 4.06 22.16 -2.28
CA ASP A 72 5.27 21.37 -2.05
C ASP A 72 5.29 20.11 -2.96
N THR A 73 4.13 19.45 -3.11
CA THR A 73 3.97 18.28 -3.97
C THR A 73 4.17 18.63 -5.45
N GLN A 74 3.60 19.75 -5.91
CA GLN A 74 3.75 20.22 -7.30
C GLN A 74 5.20 20.60 -7.61
N GLU A 75 5.88 21.29 -6.69
CA GLU A 75 7.29 21.66 -6.82
C GLU A 75 8.18 20.42 -6.92
N ALA A 76 8.00 19.46 -6.01
CA ALA A 76 8.76 18.20 -6.02
C ALA A 76 8.49 17.37 -7.29
N GLY A 77 7.26 17.39 -7.78
CA GLY A 77 6.85 16.64 -8.97
C GLY A 77 7.21 17.29 -10.31
N ALA A 78 7.83 18.49 -10.31
CA ALA A 78 8.42 19.12 -11.50
C ALA A 78 7.50 19.16 -12.74
N GLY A 79 6.22 19.41 -12.55
CA GLY A 79 5.23 19.62 -13.61
C GLY A 79 4.45 18.39 -14.05
N ILE A 80 4.63 17.23 -13.40
CA ILE A 80 3.88 16.00 -13.73
C ILE A 80 2.79 15.65 -12.71
N VAL A 81 2.61 16.48 -11.69
CA VAL A 81 1.61 16.27 -10.63
C VAL A 81 0.24 16.68 -11.11
N ASP A 82 -0.74 15.81 -10.95
CA ASP A 82 -2.15 16.17 -11.05
C ASP A 82 -2.59 16.90 -9.77
N GLU A 83 -2.91 18.18 -9.89
CA GLU A 83 -3.26 19.03 -8.75
C GLU A 83 -4.51 18.55 -8.02
N HIS A 84 -5.52 18.06 -8.77
CA HIS A 84 -6.75 17.57 -8.16
C HIS A 84 -6.48 16.36 -7.27
N THR A 85 -5.66 15.43 -7.74
CA THR A 85 -5.24 14.25 -6.96
C THR A 85 -4.41 14.64 -5.75
N ALA A 86 -3.44 15.56 -5.91
CA ALA A 86 -2.61 16.05 -4.79
C ALA A 86 -3.47 16.71 -3.72
N ARG A 87 -4.43 17.54 -4.11
CA ARG A 87 -5.38 18.19 -3.20
C ARG A 87 -6.26 17.18 -2.47
N TYR A 88 -6.83 16.22 -3.18
CA TYR A 88 -7.63 15.15 -2.58
C TYR A 88 -6.85 14.40 -1.50
N ILE A 89 -5.60 14.03 -1.77
CA ILE A 89 -4.72 13.36 -0.81
C ILE A 89 -4.45 14.25 0.40
N ALA A 90 -4.11 15.53 0.18
CA ALA A 90 -3.84 16.48 1.26
C ALA A 90 -5.05 16.70 2.17
N GLU A 91 -6.25 16.85 1.60
CA GLU A 91 -7.51 17.03 2.32
C GLU A 91 -7.87 15.83 3.21
N HIS A 92 -7.53 14.62 2.79
CA HIS A 92 -7.83 13.39 3.54
C HIS A 92 -6.68 12.91 4.44
N SER A 93 -5.53 13.58 4.41
CA SER A 93 -4.32 13.12 5.09
C SER A 93 -4.46 13.09 6.62
N ALA A 94 -5.09 14.11 7.22
CA ALA A 94 -5.30 14.17 8.66
C ALA A 94 -6.19 13.02 9.16
N ALA A 95 -7.28 12.73 8.45
CA ALA A 95 -8.16 11.62 8.77
C ALA A 95 -7.46 10.26 8.62
N ALA A 96 -6.58 10.11 7.63
CA ALA A 96 -5.80 8.90 7.44
C ALA A 96 -4.80 8.67 8.58
N VAL A 97 -4.11 9.71 9.05
CA VAL A 97 -3.20 9.61 10.20
C VAL A 97 -3.99 9.29 11.48
N GLN A 98 -5.13 9.98 11.71
CA GLN A 98 -5.99 9.68 12.86
C GLN A 98 -6.46 8.23 12.86
N TRP A 99 -6.87 7.71 11.70
CA TRP A 99 -7.27 6.30 11.57
C TRP A 99 -6.13 5.34 11.95
N LEU A 100 -4.89 5.64 11.61
CA LEU A 100 -3.74 4.83 12.03
C LEU A 100 -3.51 4.90 13.55
N VAL A 101 -3.67 6.07 14.16
CA VAL A 101 -3.62 6.23 15.62
C VAL A 101 -4.71 5.38 16.29
N ASP A 102 -5.95 5.45 15.79
CA ASP A 102 -7.09 4.67 16.28
C ASP A 102 -6.88 3.16 16.03
N ALA A 103 -6.13 2.82 14.99
CA ALA A 103 -5.70 1.46 14.71
C ALA A 103 -4.61 0.94 15.66
N GLY A 104 -4.10 1.78 16.56
CA GLY A 104 -3.10 1.40 17.57
C GLY A 104 -1.65 1.56 17.13
N VAL A 105 -1.41 2.32 16.06
CA VAL A 105 -0.03 2.66 15.65
C VAL A 105 0.61 3.57 16.69
N SER A 106 1.75 3.14 17.24
CA SER A 106 2.51 3.91 18.23
C SER A 106 3.49 4.85 17.51
N PHE A 107 3.03 6.05 17.20
CA PHE A 107 3.90 7.13 16.70
C PHE A 107 4.70 7.77 17.85
N SER A 108 5.78 8.48 17.51
CA SER A 108 6.58 9.26 18.46
C SER A 108 5.70 10.34 19.11
N PRO A 109 5.57 10.35 20.45
CA PRO A 109 4.66 11.27 21.13
C PRO A 109 5.24 12.67 21.27
N ASP A 110 4.37 13.68 21.19
CA ASP A 110 4.60 15.05 21.65
C ASP A 110 3.30 15.60 22.25
N PRO A 111 3.21 15.76 23.57
CA PRO A 111 1.99 16.25 24.24
C PRO A 111 1.52 17.63 23.76
N GLN A 112 2.40 18.41 23.15
CA GLN A 112 2.08 19.74 22.60
C GLN A 112 1.85 19.70 21.09
N GLY A 113 2.14 18.58 20.44
CA GLY A 113 1.96 18.39 19.01
C GLY A 113 0.50 18.09 18.62
N PRO A 114 0.16 18.24 17.34
CA PRO A 114 -1.16 17.89 16.83
C PRO A 114 -1.41 16.40 16.99
N LEU A 115 -2.61 16.03 17.41
CA LEU A 115 -2.96 14.62 17.76
C LEU A 115 -2.04 14.00 18.85
N GLY A 116 -1.28 14.79 19.59
CA GLY A 116 -0.28 14.30 20.53
C GLY A 116 0.97 13.71 19.89
N LEU A 117 1.24 14.03 18.61
CA LEU A 117 2.31 13.45 17.80
C LEU A 117 3.45 14.44 17.58
N HIS A 118 4.67 13.93 17.68
CA HIS A 118 5.85 14.65 17.20
C HIS A 118 5.90 14.59 15.67
N LEU A 119 6.07 15.75 15.02
CA LEU A 119 6.19 15.84 13.58
C LEU A 119 7.61 16.21 13.18
N THR A 120 8.13 15.53 12.15
CA THR A 120 9.39 15.88 11.49
C THR A 120 9.16 16.56 10.15
N ARG A 121 10.25 17.07 9.57
CA ARG A 121 10.29 17.61 8.22
C ARG A 121 11.37 16.89 7.42
N GLU A 122 10.99 16.33 6.29
CA GLU A 122 11.90 15.76 5.32
C GLU A 122 12.05 16.70 4.10
N GLY A 123 12.95 16.34 3.19
CA GLY A 123 13.17 17.10 1.96
C GLY A 123 11.88 17.29 1.13
N GLY A 124 11.75 18.46 0.49
CA GLY A 124 10.57 18.81 -0.29
C GLY A 124 9.38 19.35 0.52
N HIS A 125 9.44 19.38 1.85
CA HIS A 125 8.37 19.93 2.69
C HIS A 125 8.73 21.31 3.27
N ALA A 126 7.82 22.28 3.18
CA ALA A 126 7.99 23.62 3.74
C ALA A 126 7.92 23.61 5.28
N VAL A 127 7.07 22.76 5.86
CA VAL A 127 6.83 22.68 7.31
C VAL A 127 6.97 21.25 7.84
N ARG A 128 6.91 21.10 9.16
CA ARG A 128 6.88 19.78 9.82
C ARG A 128 5.47 19.19 9.69
N ARG A 129 5.31 18.11 8.94
CA ARG A 129 4.03 17.43 8.72
C ARG A 129 4.12 15.91 8.68
N ILE A 130 5.24 15.36 9.10
CA ILE A 130 5.51 13.93 8.98
C ILE A 130 5.42 13.28 10.34
N ALA A 131 4.36 12.50 10.57
CA ALA A 131 4.24 11.65 11.74
C ALA A 131 5.14 10.42 11.58
N HIS A 132 5.90 10.07 12.62
CA HIS A 132 6.91 9.01 12.57
C HIS A 132 6.97 8.19 13.85
N ALA A 133 7.57 7.01 13.78
CA ALA A 133 7.90 6.17 14.93
C ALA A 133 9.40 5.88 14.91
N ALA A 134 10.19 6.84 15.39
CA ALA A 134 11.65 6.89 15.24
C ALA A 134 12.05 6.65 13.77
N ASP A 135 12.88 5.65 13.49
CA ASP A 135 13.33 5.23 12.15
C ASP A 135 12.68 3.92 11.68
N ALA A 136 11.54 3.56 12.26
CA ALA A 136 10.84 2.30 12.02
C ALA A 136 9.33 2.49 11.83
N THR A 137 8.91 3.63 11.25
CA THR A 137 7.50 3.99 11.10
C THR A 137 6.72 2.92 10.34
N GLY A 138 7.27 2.44 9.24
CA GLY A 138 6.61 1.41 8.44
C GLY A 138 6.38 0.12 9.21
N ARG A 139 7.34 -0.29 10.05
CA ARG A 139 7.19 -1.46 10.93
C ARG A 139 6.10 -1.24 11.96
N ALA A 140 6.08 -0.09 12.64
CA ALA A 140 5.05 0.23 13.64
C ALA A 140 3.64 0.20 13.04
N ILE A 141 3.48 0.78 11.84
CA ILE A 141 2.21 0.74 11.10
C ILE A 141 1.84 -0.70 10.72
N HIS A 142 2.79 -1.43 10.13
CA HIS A 142 2.54 -2.80 9.66
C HIS A 142 2.13 -3.73 10.81
N ASP A 143 2.86 -3.69 11.93
CA ASP A 143 2.61 -4.57 13.08
C ASP A 143 1.24 -4.29 13.73
N ALA A 144 0.86 -3.01 13.87
CA ALA A 144 -0.45 -2.64 14.41
C ALA A 144 -1.60 -3.10 13.51
N LEU A 145 -1.53 -2.83 12.21
CA LEU A 145 -2.59 -3.24 11.26
C LEU A 145 -2.67 -4.76 11.13
N LEU A 146 -1.53 -5.45 11.14
CA LEU A 146 -1.47 -6.90 11.07
C LEU A 146 -2.09 -7.55 12.32
N ALA A 147 -1.81 -7.01 13.50
CA ALA A 147 -2.42 -7.50 14.76
C ALA A 147 -3.96 -7.41 14.66
N ARG A 148 -4.50 -6.26 14.25
CA ARG A 148 -5.94 -6.08 14.06
C ARG A 148 -6.53 -7.01 12.99
N ALA A 149 -5.82 -7.17 11.88
CA ALA A 149 -6.28 -8.05 10.81
C ALA A 149 -6.34 -9.52 11.26
N ARG A 150 -5.41 -9.97 12.09
CA ARG A 150 -5.39 -11.33 12.65
C ARG A 150 -6.52 -11.60 13.66
N GLU A 151 -6.95 -10.57 14.37
CA GLU A 151 -8.05 -10.67 15.34
C GLU A 151 -9.43 -10.61 14.67
N HIS A 152 -9.51 -10.15 13.41
CA HIS A 152 -10.79 -9.96 12.74
C HIS A 152 -11.31 -11.25 12.11
N SER A 153 -12.48 -11.74 12.55
CA SER A 153 -13.07 -13.03 12.15
C SER A 153 -13.34 -13.14 10.63
N ASN A 154 -13.57 -12.02 9.95
CA ASN A 154 -13.83 -11.98 8.50
C ASN A 154 -12.55 -11.86 7.66
N ILE A 155 -11.35 -11.81 8.26
CA ILE A 155 -10.09 -11.73 7.52
C ILE A 155 -9.35 -13.07 7.62
N SER A 156 -9.00 -13.63 6.46
CA SER A 156 -8.14 -14.81 6.35
C SER A 156 -6.84 -14.40 5.65
N ILE A 157 -5.72 -14.47 6.37
CA ILE A 157 -4.41 -14.16 5.81
C ILE A 157 -3.72 -15.46 5.41
N ARG A 158 -3.24 -15.54 4.18
CA ARG A 158 -2.50 -16.67 3.63
C ARG A 158 -1.09 -16.25 3.27
N GLU A 159 -0.14 -16.66 4.11
CA GLU A 159 1.29 -16.49 3.85
C GLU A 159 1.78 -17.55 2.87
N ARG A 160 2.83 -17.26 2.11
CA ARG A 160 3.42 -18.14 1.09
C ARG A 160 2.42 -18.55 -0.01
N TRP A 161 1.48 -17.62 -0.30
CA TRP A 161 0.54 -17.73 -1.40
C TRP A 161 0.82 -16.66 -2.45
N MET A 162 1.31 -17.08 -3.60
CA MET A 162 1.66 -16.18 -4.71
C MET A 162 0.51 -16.10 -5.71
N ALA A 163 -0.02 -14.92 -5.93
CA ALA A 163 -0.96 -14.68 -7.02
C ALA A 163 -0.23 -14.83 -8.36
N VAL A 164 -0.73 -15.71 -9.22
CA VAL A 164 -0.13 -16.03 -10.53
C VAL A 164 -0.76 -15.20 -11.63
N ASP A 165 -2.10 -15.17 -11.66
CA ASP A 165 -2.85 -14.36 -12.63
C ASP A 165 -4.29 -14.12 -12.17
N LEU A 166 -4.96 -13.13 -12.78
CA LEU A 166 -6.37 -12.84 -12.56
C LEU A 166 -7.24 -13.76 -13.41
N VAL A 167 -8.36 -14.22 -12.84
CA VAL A 167 -9.39 -14.94 -13.59
C VAL A 167 -10.35 -13.92 -14.20
N THR A 168 -10.25 -13.67 -15.49
CA THR A 168 -11.04 -12.64 -16.19
C THR A 168 -12.01 -13.26 -17.20
N SER A 169 -12.99 -12.48 -17.68
CA SER A 169 -13.89 -12.87 -18.77
C SER A 169 -13.11 -13.44 -19.97
N ARG A 170 -11.95 -12.83 -20.28
CA ARG A 170 -11.08 -13.28 -21.37
C ARG A 170 -10.55 -14.69 -21.16
N HIS A 171 -10.10 -15.02 -19.95
CA HIS A 171 -9.65 -16.39 -19.62
C HIS A 171 -10.77 -17.41 -19.74
N LEU A 172 -11.99 -17.01 -19.38
CA LEU A 172 -13.16 -17.86 -19.45
C LEU A 172 -13.82 -17.88 -20.83
N LYS A 173 -13.25 -17.17 -21.83
CA LYS A 173 -13.79 -17.04 -23.20
C LYS A 173 -15.24 -16.56 -23.21
N ARG A 174 -15.59 -15.64 -22.30
CA ARG A 174 -16.90 -15.01 -22.23
C ARG A 174 -16.91 -13.73 -23.06
N GLU A 175 -17.99 -13.53 -23.83
CA GLU A 175 -18.16 -12.34 -24.69
C GLU A 175 -18.73 -11.12 -23.98
N GLU A 176 -18.92 -11.20 -22.67
CA GLU A 176 -19.40 -10.08 -21.85
C GLU A 176 -18.33 -9.01 -21.64
N SER A 177 -18.73 -7.87 -21.11
CA SER A 177 -17.81 -6.78 -20.74
C SER A 177 -16.68 -7.30 -19.82
N PRO A 178 -15.47 -6.71 -19.86
CA PRO A 178 -14.35 -7.14 -19.05
C PRO A 178 -14.71 -7.22 -17.56
N HIS A 179 -14.55 -8.39 -16.98
CA HIS A 179 -14.87 -8.68 -15.59
C HIS A 179 -13.80 -9.57 -14.97
N CYS A 180 -13.53 -9.38 -13.66
CA CYS A 180 -12.62 -10.21 -12.87
C CYS A 180 -13.43 -11.07 -11.90
N TYR A 181 -13.23 -12.39 -11.95
CA TYR A 181 -13.95 -13.37 -11.15
C TYR A 181 -13.14 -13.96 -10.01
N GLY A 182 -11.86 -13.59 -9.91
CA GLY A 182 -10.97 -14.12 -8.89
C GLY A 182 -9.51 -14.15 -9.32
N VAL A 183 -8.74 -15.04 -8.72
CA VAL A 183 -7.30 -15.14 -8.91
C VAL A 183 -6.86 -16.60 -8.95
N TYR A 184 -5.88 -16.90 -9.81
CA TYR A 184 -5.08 -18.11 -9.71
C TYR A 184 -3.95 -17.86 -8.74
N ALA A 185 -3.90 -18.62 -7.64
CA ALA A 185 -2.91 -18.46 -6.60
C ALA A 185 -2.16 -19.77 -6.36
N LEU A 186 -0.84 -19.69 -6.31
CA LEU A 186 0.06 -20.79 -6.00
C LEU A 186 0.22 -20.89 -4.47
N ASP A 187 -0.22 -22.02 -3.91
CA ASP A 187 0.18 -22.44 -2.57
C ASP A 187 1.62 -22.95 -2.67
N MET A 188 2.56 -22.15 -2.18
CA MET A 188 3.99 -22.43 -2.33
C MET A 188 4.47 -23.57 -1.46
N ASP A 189 3.76 -23.89 -0.38
CA ASP A 189 4.11 -25.01 0.51
C ASP A 189 3.70 -26.35 -0.09
N ARG A 190 2.54 -26.37 -0.77
CA ARG A 190 2.02 -27.59 -1.42
C ARG A 190 2.41 -27.70 -2.90
N GLY A 191 2.91 -26.62 -3.50
CA GLY A 191 3.37 -26.60 -4.88
C GLY A 191 2.25 -26.70 -5.93
N HIS A 192 1.01 -26.30 -5.61
CA HIS A 192 -0.09 -26.35 -6.57
C HIS A 192 -0.87 -25.03 -6.65
N VAL A 193 -1.40 -24.77 -7.84
CA VAL A 193 -2.22 -23.59 -8.11
C VAL A 193 -3.68 -23.88 -7.77
N GLN A 194 -4.29 -22.96 -7.05
CA GLN A 194 -5.72 -22.97 -6.75
C GLN A 194 -6.41 -21.76 -7.38
N THR A 195 -7.67 -21.95 -7.76
CA THR A 195 -8.55 -20.85 -8.18
C THR A 195 -9.32 -20.34 -6.97
N LEU A 196 -9.13 -19.07 -6.62
CA LEU A 196 -9.90 -18.39 -5.59
C LEU A 196 -10.93 -17.50 -6.27
N ALA A 197 -12.20 -17.91 -6.22
CA ALA A 197 -13.30 -17.10 -6.70
C ALA A 197 -13.50 -15.90 -5.77
N ALA A 198 -13.77 -14.72 -6.32
CA ALA A 198 -13.91 -13.50 -5.58
C ALA A 198 -14.97 -12.56 -6.17
N ALA A 199 -15.65 -11.83 -5.30
CA ALA A 199 -16.55 -10.75 -5.69
C ALA A 199 -15.77 -9.57 -6.29
N ALA A 200 -14.55 -9.34 -5.79
CA ALA A 200 -13.59 -8.40 -6.32
C ALA A 200 -12.17 -8.83 -5.97
N VAL A 201 -11.19 -8.37 -6.74
CA VAL A 201 -9.77 -8.55 -6.47
C VAL A 201 -9.10 -7.18 -6.34
N VAL A 202 -8.38 -6.96 -5.24
CA VAL A 202 -7.61 -5.75 -4.98
C VAL A 202 -6.14 -6.05 -5.20
N LEU A 203 -5.49 -5.32 -6.09
CA LEU A 203 -4.05 -5.35 -6.30
C LEU A 203 -3.37 -4.35 -5.36
N ALA A 204 -2.79 -4.84 -4.26
CA ALA A 204 -2.01 -4.08 -3.29
C ALA A 204 -0.55 -4.56 -3.24
N THR A 205 0.00 -4.90 -4.40
CA THR A 205 1.22 -5.70 -4.59
C THR A 205 2.52 -4.91 -4.48
N GLY A 206 2.43 -3.60 -4.21
CA GLY A 206 3.60 -2.73 -4.16
C GLY A 206 4.27 -2.50 -5.51
N GLY A 207 5.55 -2.16 -5.47
CA GLY A 207 6.31 -1.73 -6.63
C GLY A 207 7.14 -2.82 -7.31
N VAL A 208 8.15 -2.38 -8.08
CA VAL A 208 8.95 -3.21 -8.98
C VAL A 208 10.47 -2.97 -8.81
N GLY A 209 10.90 -2.48 -7.63
CA GLY A 209 12.30 -2.09 -7.39
C GLY A 209 13.33 -3.20 -7.66
N LYS A 210 12.94 -4.47 -7.62
CA LYS A 210 13.81 -5.62 -7.92
C LYS A 210 14.19 -5.78 -9.39
N VAL A 211 13.72 -4.92 -10.30
CA VAL A 211 14.28 -4.82 -11.66
C VAL A 211 15.70 -4.26 -11.66
N TYR A 212 16.08 -3.54 -10.60
CA TYR A 212 17.43 -3.05 -10.41
C TYR A 212 18.27 -4.04 -9.61
N ARG A 213 19.55 -4.16 -9.99
CA ARG A 213 20.49 -5.05 -9.31
C ARG A 213 20.71 -4.68 -7.84
N TYR A 214 20.74 -3.38 -7.56
CA TYR A 214 20.89 -2.83 -6.21
C TYR A 214 19.61 -2.07 -5.87
N THR A 215 19.00 -2.42 -4.76
CA THR A 215 17.75 -1.81 -4.31
C THR A 215 17.60 -1.96 -2.80
N SER A 216 17.00 -0.98 -2.14
CA SER A 216 16.60 -1.07 -0.73
C SER A 216 15.26 -1.82 -0.54
N ASN A 217 14.56 -2.16 -1.64
CA ASN A 217 13.31 -2.90 -1.58
C ASN A 217 13.52 -4.37 -1.18
N PRO A 218 12.54 -4.98 -0.51
CA PRO A 218 12.56 -6.42 -0.25
C PRO A 218 12.46 -7.23 -1.55
N ASP A 219 12.85 -8.50 -1.49
CA ASP A 219 12.82 -9.42 -2.63
C ASP A 219 11.41 -9.66 -3.18
N THR A 220 10.40 -9.21 -2.45
CA THR A 220 8.99 -9.26 -2.87
C THR A 220 8.59 -8.18 -3.88
N ALA A 221 9.40 -7.13 -4.08
CA ALA A 221 9.07 -6.01 -4.97
C ALA A 221 9.39 -6.31 -6.45
N THR A 222 8.73 -7.31 -7.03
CA THR A 222 9.01 -7.88 -8.36
C THR A 222 8.05 -7.44 -9.45
N GLY A 223 7.03 -6.61 -9.15
CA GLY A 223 6.09 -6.07 -10.13
C GLY A 223 5.00 -7.02 -10.58
N ASP A 224 4.73 -8.08 -9.83
CA ASP A 224 3.74 -9.11 -10.20
C ASP A 224 2.34 -8.54 -10.46
N GLY A 225 1.89 -7.60 -9.61
CA GLY A 225 0.59 -6.96 -9.77
C GLY A 225 0.50 -6.10 -11.02
N ILE A 226 1.59 -5.41 -11.38
CA ILE A 226 1.67 -4.63 -12.62
C ILE A 226 1.52 -5.56 -13.82
N ALA A 227 2.23 -6.69 -13.81
CA ALA A 227 2.16 -7.68 -14.88
C ALA A 227 0.76 -8.33 -14.99
N MET A 228 0.13 -8.67 -13.86
CA MET A 228 -1.23 -9.19 -13.84
C MET A 228 -2.24 -8.16 -14.38
N ALA A 229 -2.14 -6.91 -13.94
CA ALA A 229 -2.99 -5.82 -14.44
C ALA A 229 -2.84 -5.62 -15.96
N TRP A 230 -1.60 -5.63 -16.46
CA TRP A 230 -1.34 -5.56 -17.90
C TRP A 230 -1.99 -6.71 -18.68
N ARG A 231 -1.81 -7.95 -18.22
CA ARG A 231 -2.41 -9.12 -18.87
C ARG A 231 -3.94 -9.09 -18.82
N ALA A 232 -4.52 -8.49 -17.78
CA ALA A 232 -5.96 -8.28 -17.66
C ALA A 232 -6.52 -7.16 -18.56
N GLY A 233 -5.63 -6.40 -19.21
CA GLY A 233 -6.02 -5.30 -20.11
C GLY A 233 -6.10 -3.92 -19.45
N CYS A 234 -5.61 -3.76 -18.22
CA CYS A 234 -5.52 -2.47 -17.55
C CYS A 234 -4.45 -1.59 -18.23
N ARG A 235 -4.70 -0.29 -18.25
CA ARG A 235 -3.68 0.68 -18.66
C ARG A 235 -2.57 0.71 -17.62
N VAL A 236 -1.33 0.51 -18.04
CA VAL A 236 -0.12 0.68 -17.24
C VAL A 236 0.65 1.88 -17.82
N GLY A 237 1.07 2.79 -16.96
CA GLY A 237 1.78 4.01 -17.37
C GLY A 237 2.81 4.43 -16.33
N ASN A 238 3.64 5.40 -16.71
CA ASN A 238 4.65 6.02 -15.85
C ASN A 238 5.66 5.01 -15.25
N MET A 239 5.98 3.95 -15.99
CA MET A 239 6.86 2.88 -15.53
C MET A 239 8.32 3.34 -15.38
N GLU A 240 8.68 4.48 -15.95
CA GLU A 240 9.98 5.15 -15.80
C GLU A 240 10.18 5.76 -14.42
N PHE A 241 9.10 6.03 -13.68
CA PHE A 241 9.20 6.66 -12.37
C PHE A 241 9.44 5.63 -11.26
N ILE A 242 10.68 5.48 -10.88
CA ILE A 242 11.11 4.72 -9.70
C ILE A 242 11.91 5.68 -8.81
N GLN A 243 11.56 5.75 -7.53
CA GLN A 243 12.28 6.57 -6.58
C GLN A 243 13.65 5.95 -6.29
N PHE A 244 14.71 6.73 -6.46
CA PHE A 244 16.07 6.38 -6.07
C PHE A 244 16.43 7.06 -4.77
N HIS A 245 16.92 6.28 -3.81
CA HIS A 245 17.48 6.85 -2.59
C HIS A 245 18.92 7.33 -2.83
N PRO A 246 19.27 8.56 -2.39
CA PRO A 246 20.59 9.12 -2.62
C PRO A 246 21.68 8.39 -1.83
N THR A 247 21.35 7.83 -0.66
CA THR A 247 22.32 7.26 0.26
C THR A 247 21.89 5.89 0.76
N CYS A 248 22.51 4.84 0.22
CA CYS A 248 22.36 3.47 0.71
C CYS A 248 23.72 2.89 1.04
N LEU A 249 23.81 2.17 2.16
CA LEU A 249 24.99 1.39 2.48
C LEU A 249 25.09 0.21 1.53
N TYR A 250 26.20 0.15 0.78
CA TYR A 250 26.53 -1.01 -0.05
C TYR A 250 27.44 -1.96 0.73
N HIS A 251 27.01 -3.21 0.87
CA HIS A 251 27.84 -4.30 1.38
C HIS A 251 27.67 -5.56 0.51
N PRO A 252 28.75 -6.23 0.09
CA PRO A 252 28.66 -7.37 -0.84
C PRO A 252 27.86 -8.57 -0.33
N GLN A 253 27.76 -8.74 0.98
CA GLN A 253 27.13 -9.90 1.64
C GLN A 253 25.84 -9.55 2.38
N GLU A 254 25.47 -8.27 2.39
CA GLU A 254 24.28 -7.78 3.09
C GLU A 254 23.32 -7.10 2.11
N ARG A 255 22.05 -7.01 2.49
CA ARG A 255 21.09 -6.21 1.74
C ARG A 255 21.50 -4.74 1.76
N SER A 256 21.14 -4.01 0.71
CA SER A 256 21.30 -2.55 0.70
C SER A 256 20.45 -1.92 1.81
N LEU A 257 21.10 -1.30 2.79
CA LEU A 257 20.45 -0.61 3.90
C LEU A 257 20.37 0.87 3.57
N LEU A 258 19.19 1.44 3.74
CA LEU A 258 19.01 2.88 3.68
C LEU A 258 19.68 3.53 4.88
N ILE A 259 20.58 4.49 4.64
CA ILE A 259 21.09 5.39 5.68
C ILE A 259 20.02 6.46 5.84
N THR A 260 19.39 6.52 7.02
CA THR A 260 18.34 7.49 7.29
C THR A 260 18.89 8.92 7.22
N GLU A 261 18.06 9.84 6.75
CA GLU A 261 18.31 11.28 6.74
C GLU A 261 17.60 12.00 7.90
N ALA A 262 16.95 11.25 8.77
CA ALA A 262 16.18 11.77 9.90
C ALA A 262 17.05 12.06 11.12
#